data_c37013c4bad966da4ffb00b63a9e742a
#
_entry.id   c37013c4bad966da4ffb00b63a9e742a
#
_cell.length_a   1.000
_cell.length_b   1.000
_cell.length_c   1.000
_cell.angle_alpha   90.00
_cell.angle_beta   90.00
_cell.angle_gamma   90.00
#
_symmetry.space_group_name_H-M   'P 1'
#
loop_
_entity.id
_entity.type
_entity.pdbx_description
1 polymer ?
#
loop_
_entity_poly.entity_id
_entity_poly.type
_entity_poly.pdbx_seq_one_letter_code
_entity_poly.pdbx_strand_id
1 'polypeptide(L)'
;MKKLIVSGDSCTDLAFRSICHPTWDFSWPKWPELLAKHLGMELVCVAKSGAGNQYIHNTILDEIVKTPKEEIGLVIAAWSQSFRKDWQAGWLGNWHSRRTDQDGDLLGWVTKSLRTYLSFQMMCENYNLPYYHFQMGDLFESYLTNTNGNGRLDILLMMNNVAAFSPDV
;
A
#
# COMPACT_ATOMS: atom_id res chain seq x y z
N MET A 1 6.03 22.95 7.02
CA MET A 1 6.85 22.04 6.17
C MET A 1 5.88 21.08 5.51
N LYS A 2 6.12 20.69 4.24
CA LYS A 2 5.26 19.71 3.57
C LYS A 2 5.48 18.33 4.17
N LYS A 3 4.43 17.51 4.19
CA LYS A 3 4.44 16.14 4.72
C LYS A 3 4.52 15.12 3.61
N LEU A 4 5.33 14.09 3.80
CA LEU A 4 5.35 12.85 3.05
C LEU A 4 4.55 11.80 3.83
N ILE A 5 3.34 11.46 3.37
CA ILE A 5 2.49 10.43 3.98
C ILE A 5 2.80 9.10 3.29
N VAL A 6 3.20 8.08 4.05
CA VAL A 6 3.57 6.76 3.51
C VAL A 6 2.91 5.65 4.31
N SER A 7 2.32 4.69 3.61
CA SER A 7 1.88 3.42 4.19
C SER A 7 2.38 2.23 3.38
N GLY A 8 2.48 1.09 4.03
CA GLY A 8 2.99 -0.14 3.44
C GLY A 8 3.04 -1.29 4.45
N ASP A 9 3.72 -2.36 4.09
CA ASP A 9 3.94 -3.51 4.96
C ASP A 9 5.33 -3.47 5.63
N SER A 10 5.87 -4.65 5.97
CA SER A 10 7.17 -4.79 6.66
C SER A 10 8.35 -4.16 5.92
N CYS A 11 8.28 -4.01 4.61
CA CYS A 11 9.34 -3.38 3.82
C CYS A 11 9.33 -1.85 3.94
N THR A 12 8.24 -1.29 4.45
CA THR A 12 8.03 0.15 4.64
C THR A 12 7.99 0.55 6.12
N ASP A 13 7.69 -0.42 7.01
CA ASP A 13 7.56 -0.22 8.45
C ASP A 13 8.89 0.18 9.09
N LEU A 14 8.95 1.37 9.68
CA LEU A 14 10.15 1.89 10.35
C LEU A 14 10.56 1.04 11.57
N ALA A 15 9.59 0.43 12.22
CA ALA A 15 9.79 -0.43 13.38
C ALA A 15 10.07 -1.91 13.02
N PHE A 16 10.20 -2.23 11.73
CA PHE A 16 10.41 -3.61 11.30
C PHE A 16 11.61 -4.27 11.98
N ARG A 17 11.40 -5.50 12.46
CA ARG A 17 12.42 -6.42 12.95
C ARG A 17 12.17 -7.79 12.32
N SER A 18 13.22 -8.43 11.82
CA SER A 18 13.11 -9.76 11.24
C SER A 18 12.95 -10.82 12.33
N ILE A 19 11.90 -11.62 12.23
CA ILE A 19 11.72 -12.79 13.11
C ILE A 19 12.77 -13.89 12.79
N CYS A 20 13.15 -14.00 11.50
CA CYS A 20 14.13 -15.00 11.06
C CYS A 20 15.57 -14.62 11.43
N HIS A 21 15.84 -13.33 11.64
CA HIS A 21 17.17 -12.81 11.93
C HIS A 21 17.12 -11.79 13.08
N PRO A 22 16.75 -12.20 14.29
CA PRO A 22 16.50 -11.30 15.41
C PRO A 22 17.75 -10.57 15.92
N THR A 23 18.94 -11.06 15.58
CA THR A 23 20.24 -10.49 15.98
C THR A 23 20.79 -9.46 14.99
N TRP A 24 20.14 -9.29 13.84
CA TRP A 24 20.61 -8.29 12.88
C TRP A 24 20.38 -6.88 13.39
N ASP A 25 21.29 -6.00 13.04
CA ASP A 25 21.13 -4.56 13.26
C ASP A 25 20.08 -4.01 12.29
N PHE A 26 19.05 -3.36 12.82
CA PHE A 26 17.99 -2.70 12.07
C PHE A 26 17.97 -1.18 12.28
N SER A 27 19.04 -0.61 12.82
CA SER A 27 19.15 0.83 13.09
C SER A 27 19.31 1.71 11.85
N TRP A 28 19.62 1.08 10.70
CA TRP A 28 19.78 1.82 9.44
C TRP A 28 18.44 2.48 9.00
N PRO A 29 18.53 3.67 8.39
CA PRO A 29 17.33 4.40 7.94
C PRO A 29 16.59 3.62 6.83
N LYS A 30 15.27 3.54 6.95
CA LYS A 30 14.41 2.90 5.96
C LYS A 30 14.17 3.83 4.77
N TRP A 31 13.74 3.26 3.64
CA TRP A 31 13.52 4.03 2.43
C TRP A 31 12.57 5.26 2.61
N PRO A 32 11.50 5.22 3.44
CA PRO A 32 10.67 6.40 3.64
C PRO A 32 11.43 7.54 4.32
N GLU A 33 12.32 7.24 5.28
CA GLU A 33 13.16 8.23 5.96
C GLU A 33 14.16 8.87 5.01
N LEU A 34 14.80 8.06 4.16
CA LEU A 34 15.73 8.53 3.14
C LEU A 34 15.03 9.42 2.12
N LEU A 35 13.85 9.03 1.66
CA LEU A 35 13.06 9.80 0.70
C LEU A 35 12.58 11.12 1.32
N ALA A 36 12.03 11.09 2.53
CA ALA A 36 11.61 12.30 3.24
C ALA A 36 12.75 13.30 3.40
N LYS A 37 13.93 12.81 3.80
CA LYS A 37 15.15 13.62 3.89
C LYS A 37 15.54 14.22 2.54
N HIS A 38 15.50 13.42 1.47
CA HIS A 38 15.86 13.87 0.11
C HIS A 38 14.90 14.97 -0.39
N LEU A 39 13.60 14.82 -0.12
CA LEU A 39 12.57 15.77 -0.52
C LEU A 39 12.44 16.99 0.41
N GLY A 40 13.14 17.00 1.55
CA GLY A 40 12.99 18.04 2.57
C GLY A 40 11.60 18.10 3.18
N MET A 41 10.93 16.93 3.33
CA MET A 41 9.59 16.79 3.87
C MET A 41 9.60 16.16 5.26
N GLU A 42 8.57 16.46 6.05
CA GLU A 42 8.28 15.75 7.29
C GLU A 42 7.68 14.37 6.97
N LEU A 43 8.25 13.30 7.53
CA LEU A 43 7.74 11.95 7.32
C LEU A 43 6.57 11.63 8.25
N VAL A 44 5.45 11.20 7.67
CA VAL A 44 4.33 10.57 8.35
C VAL A 44 4.21 9.13 7.82
N CYS A 45 4.87 8.19 8.50
CA CYS A 45 4.87 6.78 8.12
C CYS A 45 3.89 6.01 9.00
N VAL A 46 2.83 5.49 8.38
CA VAL A 46 1.79 4.66 9.02
C VAL A 46 1.84 3.20 8.56
N ALA A 47 2.97 2.78 7.99
CA ALA A 47 3.20 1.41 7.58
C ALA A 47 3.25 0.46 8.79
N LYS A 48 2.87 -0.82 8.57
CA LYS A 48 2.86 -1.84 9.62
C LYS A 48 3.26 -3.19 9.07
N SER A 49 4.19 -3.85 9.73
CA SER A 49 4.59 -5.22 9.40
C SER A 49 3.40 -6.16 9.37
N GLY A 50 3.27 -6.90 8.27
CA GLY A 50 2.16 -7.83 8.05
C GLY A 50 0.90 -7.19 7.46
N ALA A 51 0.83 -5.88 7.30
CA ALA A 51 -0.31 -5.19 6.70
C ALA A 51 -0.67 -5.70 5.31
N GLY A 52 -1.95 -5.73 5.02
CA GLY A 52 -2.49 -5.94 3.68
C GLY A 52 -2.97 -4.62 3.05
N ASN A 53 -3.54 -4.70 1.86
CA ASN A 53 -3.83 -3.54 1.04
C ASN A 53 -4.97 -2.66 1.61
N GLN A 54 -5.90 -3.27 2.35
CA GLN A 54 -6.97 -2.52 3.01
C GLN A 54 -6.45 -1.64 4.15
N TYR A 55 -5.51 -2.17 4.96
CA TYR A 55 -4.83 -1.39 5.98
C TYR A 55 -4.10 -0.19 5.35
N ILE A 56 -3.30 -0.45 4.30
CA ILE A 56 -2.50 0.57 3.62
C ILE A 56 -3.37 1.71 3.12
N HIS A 57 -4.45 1.39 2.41
CA HIS A 57 -5.41 2.38 1.89
C HIS A 57 -6.04 3.21 3.02
N ASN A 58 -6.59 2.53 4.03
CA ASN A 58 -7.39 3.20 5.06
C ASN A 58 -6.53 4.06 5.99
N THR A 59 -5.32 3.63 6.32
CA THR A 59 -4.41 4.45 7.14
C THR A 59 -3.93 5.70 6.41
N ILE A 60 -3.74 5.64 5.09
CA ILE A 60 -3.47 6.83 4.28
C ILE A 60 -4.69 7.76 4.27
N LEU A 61 -5.88 7.23 4.05
CA LEU A 61 -7.12 8.02 4.08
C LEU A 61 -7.28 8.74 5.42
N ASP A 62 -7.05 8.04 6.54
CA ASP A 62 -7.12 8.61 7.88
C ASP A 62 -6.14 9.77 8.06
N GLU A 63 -4.92 9.65 7.54
CA GLU A 63 -3.91 10.72 7.61
C GLU A 63 -4.23 11.90 6.68
N ILE A 64 -4.78 11.65 5.49
CA ILE A 64 -5.25 12.71 4.58
C ILE A 64 -6.36 13.52 5.24
N VAL A 65 -7.31 12.87 5.91
CA VAL A 65 -8.44 13.55 6.59
C VAL A 65 -7.97 14.39 7.76
N LYS A 66 -6.92 13.99 8.47
CA LYS A 66 -6.37 14.69 9.64
C LYS A 66 -5.44 15.84 9.25
N THR A 67 -4.84 15.79 8.06
CA THR A 67 -3.80 16.72 7.64
C THR A 67 -4.38 17.81 6.74
N PRO A 68 -4.15 19.09 7.03
CA PRO A 68 -4.54 20.16 6.11
C PRO A 68 -3.94 19.92 4.72
N LYS A 69 -4.75 20.06 3.67
CA LYS A 69 -4.36 19.74 2.29
C LYS A 69 -3.07 20.45 1.87
N GLU A 70 -2.92 21.70 2.26
CA GLU A 70 -1.75 22.53 1.96
C GLU A 70 -0.46 22.05 2.63
N GLU A 71 -0.56 21.22 3.66
CA GLU A 71 0.59 20.59 4.30
C GLU A 71 1.01 19.27 3.65
N ILE A 72 0.14 18.65 2.85
CA ILE A 72 0.45 17.41 2.16
C ILE A 72 1.36 17.71 0.95
N GLY A 73 2.54 17.12 0.94
CA GLY A 73 3.51 17.27 -0.14
C GLY A 73 3.50 16.10 -1.11
N LEU A 74 3.39 14.88 -0.58
CA LEU A 74 3.35 13.65 -1.38
C LEU A 74 2.70 12.52 -0.56
N VAL A 75 1.91 11.69 -1.23
CA VAL A 75 1.28 10.50 -0.65
C VAL A 75 1.81 9.26 -1.35
N ILE A 76 2.30 8.27 -0.60
CA ILE A 76 2.83 7.02 -1.17
C ILE A 76 2.16 5.80 -0.55
N ALA A 77 1.64 4.92 -1.42
CA ALA A 77 1.15 3.60 -1.04
C ALA A 77 2.08 2.51 -1.59
N ALA A 78 2.76 1.79 -0.69
CA ALA A 78 3.57 0.61 -1.02
C ALA A 78 2.73 -0.65 -0.81
N TRP A 79 2.10 -1.14 -1.88
CA TRP A 79 1.13 -2.23 -1.82
C TRP A 79 1.75 -3.57 -1.43
N SER A 80 1.05 -4.28 -0.61
CA SER A 80 1.39 -5.61 -0.14
C SER A 80 0.72 -6.71 -0.97
N GLN A 81 0.90 -7.95 -0.56
CA GLN A 81 0.35 -9.13 -1.21
C GLN A 81 -1.18 -9.12 -1.22
N SER A 82 -1.79 -9.51 -2.36
CA SER A 82 -3.23 -9.47 -2.59
C SER A 82 -4.05 -10.36 -1.66
N PHE A 83 -3.48 -11.49 -1.21
CA PHE A 83 -4.14 -12.48 -0.37
C PHE A 83 -4.16 -12.12 1.12
N ARG A 84 -3.58 -11.01 1.54
CA ARG A 84 -3.67 -10.57 2.93
C ARG A 84 -5.05 -10.03 3.26
N LYS A 85 -5.53 -10.35 4.46
CA LYS A 85 -6.80 -9.87 5.00
C LYS A 85 -6.54 -8.98 6.19
N ASP A 86 -7.08 -7.78 6.15
CA ASP A 86 -7.07 -6.83 7.24
C ASP A 86 -8.49 -6.59 7.75
N TRP A 87 -8.62 -6.32 9.05
CA TRP A 87 -9.87 -5.88 9.66
C TRP A 87 -9.61 -5.05 10.89
N GLN A 88 -10.55 -4.19 11.23
CA GLN A 88 -10.57 -3.49 12.51
C GLN A 88 -11.44 -4.23 13.50
N ALA A 89 -11.02 -4.26 14.76
CA ALA A 89 -11.81 -4.81 15.86
C ALA A 89 -12.07 -3.76 16.94
N GLY A 90 -13.31 -3.71 17.42
CA GLY A 90 -13.76 -2.77 18.43
C GLY A 90 -14.04 -1.37 17.88
N TRP A 91 -14.68 -0.55 18.72
CA TRP A 91 -15.10 0.82 18.38
C TRP A 91 -13.92 1.76 18.09
N LEU A 92 -12.79 1.58 18.77
CA LEU A 92 -11.57 2.38 18.58
C LEU A 92 -10.61 1.80 17.53
N GLY A 93 -11.01 0.70 16.86
CA GLY A 93 -10.39 0.24 15.65
C GLY A 93 -8.95 -0.23 15.73
N ASN A 94 -8.66 -1.23 16.55
CA ASN A 94 -7.36 -1.90 16.42
C ASN A 94 -7.31 -2.71 15.11
N TRP A 95 -6.28 -2.44 14.31
CA TRP A 95 -6.05 -3.18 13.07
C TRP A 95 -5.43 -4.54 13.34
N HIS A 96 -6.02 -5.56 12.71
CA HIS A 96 -5.54 -6.93 12.66
C HIS A 96 -5.29 -7.33 11.21
N SER A 97 -4.29 -8.18 10.99
CA SER A 97 -3.96 -8.68 9.66
C SER A 97 -3.68 -10.17 9.71
N ARG A 98 -4.11 -10.91 8.68
CA ARG A 98 -3.73 -12.31 8.43
C ARG A 98 -2.92 -12.42 7.16
N ARG A 99 -1.96 -13.34 7.13
CA ARG A 99 -1.12 -13.57 5.94
C ARG A 99 -1.92 -14.13 4.77
N THR A 100 -2.98 -14.90 5.05
CA THR A 100 -3.81 -15.51 4.00
C THR A 100 -5.27 -15.29 4.35
N ASP A 101 -6.04 -14.76 3.41
CA ASP A 101 -7.48 -14.68 3.49
C ASP A 101 -8.05 -16.05 3.14
N GLN A 102 -8.56 -16.76 4.14
CA GLN A 102 -9.10 -18.11 3.98
C GLN A 102 -10.48 -18.15 3.29
N ASP A 103 -11.14 -17.00 3.24
CA ASP A 103 -12.50 -16.85 2.70
C ASP A 103 -12.52 -16.43 1.24
N GLY A 104 -11.34 -16.32 0.59
CA GLY A 104 -11.19 -15.88 -0.78
C GLY A 104 -10.36 -16.84 -1.65
N ASP A 105 -10.40 -16.58 -2.93
CA ASP A 105 -9.56 -17.24 -3.94
C ASP A 105 -8.64 -16.21 -4.63
N LEU A 106 -7.75 -16.70 -5.49
CA LEU A 106 -6.77 -15.86 -6.16
C LEU A 106 -7.41 -14.74 -6.99
N LEU A 107 -8.50 -15.04 -7.73
CA LEU A 107 -9.22 -14.04 -8.54
C LEU A 107 -9.84 -12.95 -7.65
N GLY A 108 -10.52 -13.36 -6.59
CA GLY A 108 -11.12 -12.45 -5.63
C GLY A 108 -10.09 -11.56 -4.93
N TRP A 109 -8.94 -12.10 -4.54
CA TRP A 109 -7.88 -11.33 -3.89
C TRP A 109 -7.26 -10.28 -4.82
N VAL A 110 -6.96 -10.67 -6.07
CA VAL A 110 -6.42 -9.76 -7.08
C VAL A 110 -7.42 -8.66 -7.41
N THR A 111 -8.68 -9.02 -7.65
CA THR A 111 -9.75 -8.07 -7.94
C THR A 111 -9.96 -7.07 -6.78
N LYS A 112 -9.96 -7.56 -5.54
CA LYS A 112 -10.03 -6.72 -4.34
C LYS A 112 -8.87 -5.72 -4.29
N SER A 113 -7.66 -6.17 -4.55
CA SER A 113 -6.47 -5.33 -4.53
C SER A 113 -6.51 -4.25 -5.61
N LEU A 114 -6.86 -4.60 -6.84
CA LEU A 114 -6.98 -3.65 -7.94
C LEU A 114 -8.05 -2.57 -7.67
N ARG A 115 -9.19 -2.96 -7.10
CA ARG A 115 -10.22 -2.00 -6.68
C ARG A 115 -9.71 -1.05 -5.59
N THR A 116 -8.90 -1.56 -4.67
CA THR A 116 -8.27 -0.75 -3.61
C THR A 116 -7.27 0.24 -4.22
N TYR A 117 -6.47 -0.18 -5.19
CA TYR A 117 -5.51 0.70 -5.88
C TYR A 117 -6.22 1.79 -6.67
N LEU A 118 -7.25 1.44 -7.42
CA LEU A 118 -8.07 2.40 -8.15
C LEU A 118 -8.76 3.39 -7.19
N SER A 119 -9.30 2.91 -6.08
CA SER A 119 -9.91 3.78 -5.05
C SER A 119 -8.90 4.78 -4.47
N PHE A 120 -7.67 4.33 -4.20
CA PHE A 120 -6.59 5.20 -3.74
C PHE A 120 -6.25 6.29 -4.79
N GLN A 121 -6.09 5.90 -6.05
CA GLN A 121 -5.83 6.82 -7.15
C GLN A 121 -6.93 7.87 -7.25
N MET A 122 -8.20 7.43 -7.36
CA MET A 122 -9.36 8.33 -7.43
C MET A 122 -9.46 9.27 -6.23
N MET A 123 -9.13 8.78 -5.03
CA MET A 123 -9.08 9.59 -3.82
C MET A 123 -8.04 10.71 -3.97
N CYS A 124 -6.80 10.37 -4.32
CA CYS A 124 -5.74 11.36 -4.48
C CYS A 124 -6.05 12.38 -5.58
N GLU A 125 -6.58 11.93 -6.72
CA GLU A 125 -7.00 12.79 -7.83
C GLU A 125 -8.13 13.75 -7.42
N ASN A 126 -9.18 13.25 -6.76
CA ASN A 126 -10.29 14.08 -6.29
C ASN A 126 -9.86 15.14 -5.26
N TYR A 127 -8.91 14.79 -4.40
CA TYR A 127 -8.31 15.73 -3.45
C TYR A 127 -7.23 16.62 -4.10
N ASN A 128 -6.87 16.35 -5.36
CA ASN A 128 -5.77 17.02 -6.07
C ASN A 128 -4.47 16.98 -5.24
N LEU A 129 -4.08 15.78 -4.83
CA LEU A 129 -2.86 15.49 -4.05
C LEU A 129 -1.81 14.88 -4.97
N PRO A 130 -0.53 15.27 -4.86
CA PRO A 130 0.56 14.52 -5.44
C PRO A 130 0.62 13.11 -4.82
N TYR A 131 0.66 12.08 -5.65
CA TYR A 131 0.72 10.71 -5.15
C TYR A 131 1.60 9.81 -6.02
N TYR A 132 2.06 8.75 -5.41
CA TYR A 132 2.72 7.64 -6.07
C TYR A 132 2.28 6.33 -5.41
N HIS A 133 2.20 5.25 -6.16
CA HIS A 133 2.00 3.93 -5.58
C HIS A 133 2.69 2.83 -6.40
N PHE A 134 3.12 1.79 -5.72
CA PHE A 134 3.82 0.67 -6.33
C PHE A 134 3.57 -0.61 -5.56
N GLN A 135 3.83 -1.74 -6.20
CA GLN A 135 3.78 -3.05 -5.56
C GLN A 135 5.15 -3.44 -5.03
N MET A 136 5.16 -4.02 -3.82
CA MET A 136 6.38 -4.52 -3.19
C MET A 136 6.85 -5.86 -3.79
N GLY A 137 6.08 -6.48 -4.65
CA GLY A 137 6.41 -7.73 -5.33
C GLY A 137 5.53 -7.94 -6.55
N ASP A 138 5.99 -8.75 -7.47
CA ASP A 138 5.25 -9.11 -8.66
C ASP A 138 4.09 -10.07 -8.33
N LEU A 139 2.91 -9.50 -8.09
CA LEU A 139 1.72 -10.23 -7.67
C LEU A 139 0.82 -10.64 -8.84
N PHE A 140 0.97 -10.00 -9.99
CA PHE A 140 0.06 -10.17 -11.11
C PHE A 140 0.64 -11.05 -12.22
N GLU A 141 1.95 -11.12 -12.40
CA GLU A 141 2.56 -11.94 -13.44
C GLU A 141 2.27 -13.42 -13.23
N SER A 142 2.46 -13.92 -12.01
CA SER A 142 2.11 -15.30 -11.67
C SER A 142 0.61 -15.60 -11.82
N TYR A 143 -0.25 -14.60 -11.59
CA TYR A 143 -1.68 -14.73 -11.82
C TYR A 143 -2.02 -14.78 -13.31
N LEU A 144 -1.47 -13.88 -14.10
CA LEU A 144 -1.73 -13.81 -15.56
C LEU A 144 -1.23 -15.05 -16.30
N THR A 145 -0.21 -15.72 -15.79
CA THR A 145 0.32 -16.96 -16.37
C THR A 145 -0.48 -18.20 -15.98
N ASN A 146 -1.15 -18.19 -14.81
CA ASN A 146 -1.84 -19.38 -14.27
C ASN A 146 -3.34 -19.43 -14.51
N THR A 147 -3.97 -18.40 -15.09
CA THR A 147 -5.42 -18.40 -15.32
C THR A 147 -5.79 -18.92 -16.71
N ASN A 148 -6.69 -19.93 -16.74
CA ASN A 148 -7.30 -20.46 -17.97
C ASN A 148 -8.32 -19.49 -18.61
N GLY A 149 -8.00 -18.23 -18.73
CA GLY A 149 -8.63 -17.27 -19.66
C GLY A 149 -9.85 -16.48 -19.18
N ASN A 150 -10.70 -16.98 -18.30
CA ASN A 150 -12.02 -16.37 -18.04
C ASN A 150 -12.05 -15.12 -17.12
N GLY A 151 -11.01 -14.83 -16.38
CA GLY A 151 -10.93 -13.62 -15.56
C GLY A 151 -9.85 -12.62 -16.02
N ARG A 152 -9.12 -12.99 -17.06
CA ARG A 152 -7.92 -12.26 -17.49
C ARG A 152 -8.22 -10.89 -18.10
N LEU A 153 -9.31 -10.80 -18.88
CA LEU A 153 -9.66 -9.56 -19.57
C LEU A 153 -10.09 -8.46 -18.60
N ASP A 154 -10.93 -8.80 -17.62
CA ASP A 154 -11.41 -7.83 -16.64
C ASP A 154 -10.26 -7.27 -15.77
N ILE A 155 -9.31 -8.13 -15.42
CA ILE A 155 -8.12 -7.73 -14.65
C ILE A 155 -7.20 -6.84 -15.48
N LEU A 156 -6.96 -7.18 -16.75
CA LEU A 156 -6.15 -6.36 -17.66
C LEU A 156 -6.79 -4.99 -17.89
N LEU A 157 -8.12 -4.91 -18.02
CA LEU A 157 -8.85 -3.65 -18.11
C LEU A 157 -8.72 -2.83 -16.84
N MET A 158 -8.82 -3.46 -15.66
CA MET A 158 -8.59 -2.78 -14.38
C MET A 158 -7.13 -2.29 -14.24
N MET A 159 -6.16 -3.11 -14.63
CA MET A 159 -4.73 -2.73 -14.57
C MET A 159 -4.43 -1.54 -15.49
N ASN A 160 -5.02 -1.49 -16.68
CA ASN A 160 -4.85 -0.36 -17.60
C ASN A 160 -5.43 0.95 -17.05
N ASN A 161 -6.37 0.89 -16.12
CA ASN A 161 -6.96 2.05 -15.46
C ASN A 161 -6.21 2.49 -14.18
N VAL A 162 -5.20 1.74 -13.77
CA VAL A 162 -4.39 2.06 -12.58
C VAL A 162 -3.05 2.64 -13.04
N ALA A 163 -2.89 3.95 -12.94
CA ALA A 163 -1.73 4.70 -13.43
C ALA A 163 -0.38 4.26 -12.83
N ALA A 164 -0.41 3.54 -11.70
CA ALA A 164 0.80 3.05 -11.02
C ALA A 164 1.65 2.06 -11.83
N PHE A 165 1.12 1.58 -12.94
CA PHE A 165 1.84 0.66 -13.80
C PHE A 165 2.48 1.35 -15.01
N SER A 166 2.38 2.66 -15.12
CA SER A 166 3.07 3.43 -16.14
C SER A 166 4.48 3.79 -15.67
N PRO A 167 5.54 3.31 -16.32
CA PRO A 167 6.92 3.67 -16.00
C PRO A 167 7.34 5.02 -16.57
N ASP A 168 6.44 5.76 -17.19
CA ASP A 168 6.75 7.03 -17.87
C ASP A 168 6.63 8.21 -16.90
N VAL A 169 7.61 8.37 -16.03
CA VAL A 169 8.00 9.64 -15.40
C VAL A 169 9.52 9.74 -15.41
#